data_64a80c8dae023206073a2d0f711734fd
#
_entry.id   64a80c8dae023206073a2d0f711734fd
#
_cell.length_a   1.000
_cell.length_b   1.000
_cell.length_c   1.000
_cell.angle_alpha   90.00
_cell.angle_beta   90.00
_cell.angle_gamma   90.00
#
_symmetry.space_group_name_H-M   'P 1'
#
loop_
_entity.id
_entity.type
_entity.pdbx_description
1 polymer ?
#
loop_
_entity_poly.entity_id
_entity_poly.type
_entity_poly.pdbx_seq_one_letter_code
_entity_poly.pdbx_strand_id
1 'polypeptide(L)'
;MEANTPKGHRALRRGRVSAPGQIYLLTTTTAERMPVFGDFEVATAACRVLHAQAGPSGLEPLCWVLMPDHLHLLANLRQVRLSSAVGHLKARIAHSANVQRGTTAPLWQRGFHDHALRRDDDVLTIARYIVANPVRAGLTESARAYPFWDAVWL
;
A
#
# COMPACT_ATOMS: atom_id res chain seq x y z
N MET A 1 -16.08 24.95 -21.87
CA MET A 1 -14.68 25.08 -21.37
C MET A 1 -14.37 23.90 -20.49
N GLU A 2 -13.72 22.89 -21.04
CA GLU A 2 -13.29 21.77 -20.22
C GLU A 2 -12.17 22.24 -19.31
N ALA A 3 -12.43 22.21 -18.01
CA ALA A 3 -11.40 22.47 -17.03
C ALA A 3 -10.33 21.39 -17.20
N ASN A 4 -9.17 21.78 -17.69
CA ASN A 4 -8.01 20.91 -17.82
C ASN A 4 -7.64 20.40 -16.44
N THR A 5 -8.13 19.21 -16.11
CA THR A 5 -7.83 18.56 -14.83
C THR A 5 -6.35 18.22 -14.83
N PRO A 6 -5.56 18.73 -13.90
CA PRO A 6 -4.14 18.40 -13.85
C PRO A 6 -3.97 16.89 -13.73
N LYS A 7 -3.33 16.28 -14.71
CA LYS A 7 -2.98 14.86 -14.67
C LYS A 7 -1.81 14.68 -13.72
N GLY A 8 -1.94 13.80 -12.76
CA GLY A 8 -0.87 13.45 -11.84
C GLY A 8 -1.32 13.20 -10.42
N HIS A 9 -0.38 12.87 -9.56
CA HIS A 9 -0.61 12.47 -8.18
C HIS A 9 -1.30 13.56 -7.35
N ARG A 10 -1.08 14.82 -7.69
CA ARG A 10 -1.72 15.95 -7.05
C ARG A 10 -3.23 15.99 -7.35
N ALA A 11 -3.61 15.64 -8.58
CA ALA A 11 -5.01 15.56 -8.98
C ALA A 11 -5.75 14.43 -8.28
N LEU A 12 -5.08 13.28 -8.07
CA LEU A 12 -5.65 12.11 -7.38
C LEU A 12 -6.04 12.41 -5.92
N ARG A 13 -5.40 13.38 -5.30
CA ARG A 13 -5.65 13.78 -3.90
C ARG A 13 -6.50 15.03 -3.74
N ARG A 14 -6.83 15.70 -4.85
CA ARG A 14 -7.61 16.94 -4.84
C ARG A 14 -9.05 16.65 -4.43
N GLY A 15 -9.59 17.43 -3.52
CA GLY A 15 -10.97 17.31 -3.04
C GLY A 15 -11.20 16.15 -2.07
N ARG A 16 -10.15 15.43 -1.68
CA ARG A 16 -10.24 14.36 -0.69
C ARG A 16 -9.99 14.91 0.70
N VAL A 17 -10.91 14.60 1.59
CA VAL A 17 -10.83 14.99 3.01
C VAL A 17 -10.41 13.75 3.79
N SER A 18 -9.30 13.85 4.52
CA SER A 18 -8.88 12.81 5.45
C SER A 18 -9.87 12.75 6.61
N ALA A 19 -10.51 11.60 6.79
CA ALA A 19 -11.49 11.39 7.85
C ALA A 19 -10.98 10.34 8.84
N PRO A 20 -10.70 10.69 10.10
CA PRO A 20 -10.35 9.71 11.13
C PRO A 20 -11.43 8.64 11.28
N GLY A 21 -11.02 7.38 11.38
CA GLY A 21 -11.94 6.24 11.42
C GLY A 21 -12.39 5.75 10.05
N GLN A 22 -12.06 6.47 8.98
CA GLN A 22 -12.34 6.05 7.61
C GLN A 22 -11.39 4.92 7.19
N ILE A 23 -11.95 3.91 6.54
CA ILE A 23 -11.16 2.83 5.92
C ILE A 23 -10.82 3.24 4.49
N TYR A 24 -9.55 3.09 4.14
CA TYR A 24 -9.03 3.35 2.80
C TYR A 24 -8.40 2.10 2.21
N LEU A 25 -8.62 1.89 0.93
CA LEU A 25 -7.81 1.02 0.10
C LEU A 25 -6.73 1.88 -0.56
N LEU A 26 -5.48 1.58 -0.24
CA LEU A 26 -4.31 2.33 -0.69
C LEU A 26 -3.50 1.47 -1.64
N THR A 27 -3.03 2.07 -2.73
CA THR A 27 -2.10 1.43 -3.66
C THR A 27 -0.92 2.34 -3.90
N THR A 28 0.27 1.82 -3.68
CA THR A 28 1.52 2.53 -3.99
C THR A 28 2.39 1.66 -4.87
N THR A 29 2.96 2.25 -5.90
CA THR A 29 3.66 1.57 -6.98
C THR A 29 5.13 1.98 -6.98
N THR A 30 6.02 1.03 -7.27
CA THR A 30 7.46 1.29 -7.36
C THR A 30 7.80 2.20 -8.54
N ALA A 31 8.92 2.91 -8.43
CA ALA A 31 9.45 3.75 -9.51
C ALA A 31 9.66 2.91 -10.77
N GLU A 32 9.14 3.40 -11.89
CA GLU A 32 9.19 2.72 -13.20
C GLU A 32 8.64 1.29 -13.18
N ARG A 33 7.81 0.97 -12.19
CA ARG A 33 7.24 -0.37 -11.94
C ARG A 33 8.31 -1.47 -11.86
N MET A 34 9.48 -1.14 -11.38
CA MET A 34 10.54 -2.12 -11.17
C MET A 34 10.12 -3.17 -10.13
N PRO A 35 10.31 -4.46 -10.41
CA PRO A 35 9.87 -5.54 -9.52
C PRO A 35 10.84 -5.74 -8.35
N VAL A 36 11.09 -4.69 -7.58
CA VAL A 36 12.06 -4.69 -6.47
C VAL A 36 11.68 -5.66 -5.35
N PHE A 37 10.39 -5.89 -5.13
CA PHE A 37 9.90 -6.85 -4.15
C PHE A 37 9.82 -8.28 -4.69
N GLY A 38 10.27 -8.53 -5.90
CA GLY A 38 10.55 -9.86 -6.40
C GLY A 38 11.77 -10.51 -5.73
N ASP A 39 12.64 -9.70 -5.15
CA ASP A 39 13.72 -10.15 -4.28
C ASP A 39 13.18 -10.46 -2.88
N PHE A 40 13.41 -11.68 -2.41
CA PHE A 40 12.86 -12.17 -1.14
C PHE A 40 13.33 -11.33 0.06
N GLU A 41 14.60 -10.96 0.12
CA GLU A 41 15.17 -10.19 1.23
C GLU A 41 14.61 -8.76 1.27
N VAL A 42 14.45 -8.14 0.11
CA VAL A 42 13.85 -6.81 -0.02
C VAL A 42 12.39 -6.83 0.40
N ALA A 43 11.63 -7.81 -0.08
CA ALA A 43 10.22 -7.98 0.29
C ALA A 43 10.05 -8.26 1.78
N THR A 44 10.90 -9.11 2.36
CA THR A 44 10.88 -9.41 3.79
C THR A 44 11.14 -8.16 4.63
N ALA A 45 12.11 -7.35 4.25
CA ALA A 45 12.40 -6.08 4.93
C ALA A 45 11.19 -5.14 4.89
N ALA A 46 10.54 -5.02 3.75
CA ALA A 46 9.32 -4.21 3.60
C ALA A 46 8.17 -4.73 4.48
N CYS A 47 7.95 -6.03 4.53
CA CYS A 47 6.91 -6.64 5.37
C CYS A 47 7.14 -6.38 6.86
N ARG A 48 8.37 -6.45 7.33
CA ARG A 48 8.71 -6.11 8.71
C ARG A 48 8.36 -4.66 9.06
N VAL A 49 8.61 -3.74 8.14
CA VAL A 49 8.22 -2.33 8.30
C VAL A 49 6.70 -2.18 8.35
N LEU A 50 5.98 -2.85 7.47
CA LEU A 50 4.51 -2.83 7.49
C LEU A 50 3.96 -3.26 8.84
N HIS A 51 4.45 -4.35 9.40
CA HIS A 51 4.04 -4.81 10.72
C HIS A 51 4.37 -3.82 11.84
N ALA A 52 5.57 -3.24 11.81
CA ALA A 52 6.06 -2.41 12.91
C ALA A 52 5.61 -0.95 12.81
N GLN A 53 5.46 -0.40 11.61
CA GLN A 53 5.35 1.03 11.37
C GLN A 53 4.03 1.51 10.79
N ALA A 54 3.18 0.65 10.25
CA ALA A 54 1.89 1.07 9.71
C ALA A 54 1.02 1.72 10.80
N GLY A 55 0.87 1.07 11.95
CA GLY A 55 0.15 1.61 13.10
C GLY A 55 0.72 2.94 13.59
N PRO A 56 2.03 3.02 13.94
CA PRO A 56 2.67 4.29 14.33
C PRO A 56 2.57 5.39 13.28
N SER A 57 2.52 5.07 11.99
CA SER A 57 2.32 6.07 10.93
C SER A 57 0.92 6.68 10.91
N GLY A 58 -0.05 6.03 11.56
CA GLY A 58 -1.46 6.45 11.58
C GLY A 58 -2.38 5.60 10.71
N LEU A 59 -1.89 4.50 10.18
CA LEU A 59 -2.64 3.54 9.36
C LEU A 59 -2.77 2.22 10.11
N GLU A 60 -3.91 1.98 10.73
CA GLU A 60 -4.19 0.68 11.34
C GLU A 60 -4.48 -0.35 10.25
N PRO A 61 -3.56 -1.29 9.98
CA PRO A 61 -3.71 -2.20 8.86
C PRO A 61 -4.78 -3.24 9.16
N LEU A 62 -5.66 -3.45 8.20
CA LEU A 62 -6.66 -4.53 8.22
C LEU A 62 -6.23 -5.68 7.31
N CYS A 63 -5.65 -5.37 6.19
CA CYS A 63 -5.17 -6.34 5.21
C CYS A 63 -4.17 -5.67 4.28
N TRP A 64 -3.15 -6.39 3.86
CA TRP A 64 -2.24 -5.92 2.83
C TRP A 64 -1.64 -7.08 2.04
N VAL A 65 -1.19 -6.78 0.85
CA VAL A 65 -0.40 -7.67 0.02
C VAL A 65 0.71 -6.87 -0.67
N LEU A 66 1.92 -7.37 -0.57
CA LEU A 66 3.08 -6.80 -1.24
C LEU A 66 3.37 -7.58 -2.51
N MET A 67 3.03 -6.96 -3.65
CA MET A 67 3.32 -7.49 -4.97
C MET A 67 4.75 -7.09 -5.40
N PRO A 68 5.33 -7.70 -6.44
CA PRO A 68 6.70 -7.36 -6.86
C PRO A 68 6.93 -5.88 -7.14
N ASP A 69 5.95 -5.15 -7.63
CA ASP A 69 6.06 -3.75 -8.06
C ASP A 69 5.05 -2.81 -7.40
N HIS A 70 4.28 -3.27 -6.45
CA HIS A 70 3.29 -2.43 -5.74
C HIS A 70 2.83 -3.04 -4.43
N LEU A 71 2.23 -2.20 -3.61
CA LEU A 71 1.60 -2.57 -2.35
C LEU A 71 0.12 -2.19 -2.39
N HIS A 72 -0.75 -3.12 -2.02
CA HIS A 72 -2.13 -2.83 -1.63
C HIS A 72 -2.27 -2.91 -0.12
N LEU A 73 -2.82 -1.86 0.47
CA LEU A 73 -3.04 -1.78 1.92
C LEU A 73 -4.48 -1.32 2.19
N LEU A 74 -5.22 -2.14 2.90
CA LEU A 74 -6.53 -1.79 3.46
C LEU A 74 -6.30 -1.40 4.91
N ALA A 75 -6.58 -0.14 5.28
CA ALA A 75 -6.27 0.38 6.59
C ALA A 75 -7.31 1.38 7.10
N ASN A 76 -7.47 1.42 8.40
CA ASN A 76 -8.25 2.43 9.09
C ASN A 76 -7.35 3.63 9.41
N LEU A 77 -7.75 4.82 8.98
CA LEU A 77 -7.00 6.04 9.25
C LEU A 77 -7.25 6.51 10.69
N ARG A 78 -6.18 6.76 11.42
CA ARG A 78 -6.22 7.40 12.73
C ARG A 78 -6.25 8.92 12.60
N GLN A 79 -6.03 9.66 13.69
CA GLN A 79 -6.14 11.11 13.76
C GLN A 79 -4.92 11.81 13.14
N VAL A 80 -4.65 11.53 11.87
CA VAL A 80 -3.59 12.13 11.08
C VAL A 80 -4.07 12.35 9.65
N ARG A 81 -3.36 13.17 8.90
CA ARG A 81 -3.63 13.34 7.47
C ARG A 81 -3.26 12.06 6.73
N LEU A 82 -4.10 11.64 5.79
CA LEU A 82 -3.85 10.46 4.97
C LEU A 82 -2.51 10.56 4.22
N SER A 83 -2.24 11.70 3.58
CA SER A 83 -0.99 11.91 2.85
C SER A 83 0.24 11.84 3.74
N SER A 84 0.15 12.33 4.98
CA SER A 84 1.24 12.25 5.95
C SER A 84 1.48 10.81 6.40
N ALA A 85 0.42 10.08 6.70
CA ALA A 85 0.50 8.68 7.10
C ALA A 85 1.12 7.80 6.01
N VAL A 86 0.63 7.93 4.78
CA VAL A 86 1.14 7.17 3.63
C VAL A 86 2.58 7.56 3.31
N GLY A 87 2.90 8.86 3.30
CA GLY A 87 4.25 9.34 3.05
C GLY A 87 5.24 8.83 4.08
N HIS A 88 4.87 8.81 5.35
CA HIS A 88 5.70 8.29 6.43
C HIS A 88 5.97 6.79 6.27
N LEU A 89 4.92 6.01 6.00
CA LEU A 89 5.05 4.57 5.79
C LEU A 89 5.91 4.25 4.56
N LYS A 90 5.67 4.94 3.44
CA LYS A 90 6.48 4.78 2.21
C LYS A 90 7.96 5.07 2.46
N ALA A 91 8.27 6.13 3.20
CA ALA A 91 9.66 6.49 3.52
C ALA A 91 10.34 5.40 4.36
N ARG A 92 9.64 4.84 5.34
CA ARG A 92 10.15 3.76 6.19
C ARG A 92 10.39 2.48 5.39
N ILE A 93 9.48 2.10 4.52
CA ILE A 93 9.65 0.94 3.65
C ILE A 93 10.83 1.17 2.71
N ALA A 94 10.92 2.34 2.09
CA ALA A 94 12.00 2.68 1.16
C ALA A 94 13.37 2.60 1.83
N HIS A 95 13.49 3.14 3.04
CA HIS A 95 14.74 3.07 3.79
C HIS A 95 15.17 1.61 4.04
N SER A 96 14.29 0.80 4.57
CA SER A 96 14.59 -0.60 4.89
C SER A 96 14.88 -1.44 3.63
N ALA A 97 14.08 -1.27 2.59
CA ALA A 97 14.28 -1.95 1.31
C ALA A 97 15.61 -1.55 0.65
N ASN A 98 15.94 -0.27 0.67
CA ASN A 98 17.16 0.25 0.05
C ASN A 98 18.44 -0.17 0.79
N VAL A 99 18.37 -0.39 2.09
CA VAL A 99 19.47 -1.02 2.85
C VAL A 99 19.78 -2.39 2.26
N GLN A 100 18.75 -3.21 2.00
CA GLN A 100 18.92 -4.53 1.39
C GLN A 100 19.40 -4.45 -0.07
N ARG A 101 18.93 -3.45 -0.81
CA ARG A 101 19.31 -3.24 -2.22
C ARG A 101 20.71 -2.61 -2.38
N GLY A 102 21.28 -2.07 -1.32
CA GLY A 102 22.54 -1.35 -1.38
C GLY A 102 22.49 -0.07 -2.22
N THR A 103 21.39 0.65 -2.19
CA THR A 103 21.18 1.86 -2.99
C THR A 103 20.42 2.94 -2.22
N THR A 104 20.52 4.18 -2.70
CA THR A 104 19.72 5.32 -2.24
C THR A 104 18.75 5.81 -3.32
N ALA A 105 18.61 5.07 -4.42
CA ALA A 105 17.69 5.42 -5.50
C ALA A 105 16.24 5.43 -5.01
N PRO A 106 15.36 6.28 -5.58
CA PRO A 106 13.95 6.29 -5.22
C PRO A 106 13.30 4.92 -5.41
N LEU A 107 12.61 4.44 -4.37
CA LEU A 107 11.90 3.17 -4.43
C LEU A 107 10.53 3.32 -5.08
N TRP A 108 9.79 4.37 -4.73
CA TRP A 108 8.39 4.56 -5.08
C TRP A 108 8.19 5.60 -6.18
N GLN A 109 7.13 5.43 -6.96
CA GLN A 109 6.54 6.54 -7.70
C GLN A 109 6.05 7.60 -6.70
N ARG A 110 5.96 8.86 -7.15
CA ARG A 110 5.35 9.92 -6.36
C ARG A 110 3.86 9.67 -6.19
N GLY A 111 3.35 9.99 -5.01
CA GLY A 111 1.93 9.88 -4.70
C GLY A 111 1.49 8.44 -4.45
N PHE A 112 0.18 8.26 -4.47
CA PHE A 112 -0.46 6.98 -4.24
C PHE A 112 -1.92 7.07 -4.72
N HIS A 113 -2.54 5.91 -4.94
CA HIS A 113 -3.97 5.81 -5.19
C HIS A 113 -4.68 5.50 -3.88
N ASP A 114 -5.82 6.14 -3.64
CA ASP A 114 -6.64 5.87 -2.48
C ASP A 114 -8.12 5.80 -2.86
N HIS A 115 -8.83 4.91 -2.20
CA HIS A 115 -10.26 4.76 -2.29
C HIS A 115 -10.83 4.64 -0.89
N ALA A 116 -11.66 5.63 -0.50
CA ALA A 116 -12.38 5.58 0.76
C ALA A 116 -13.53 4.58 0.64
N LEU A 117 -13.59 3.61 1.54
CA LEU A 117 -14.69 2.65 1.56
C LEU A 117 -15.98 3.32 2.02
N ARG A 118 -17.09 3.00 1.36
CA ARG A 118 -18.42 3.43 1.76
C ARG A 118 -18.96 2.50 2.86
N ARG A 119 -20.03 2.92 3.54
CA ARG A 119 -20.67 2.14 4.60
C ARG A 119 -21.22 0.80 4.13
N ASP A 120 -21.65 0.73 2.87
CA ASP A 120 -22.23 -0.46 2.25
C ASP A 120 -21.17 -1.37 1.59
N ASP A 121 -19.90 -0.94 1.57
CA ASP A 121 -18.82 -1.78 1.07
C ASP A 121 -18.54 -2.94 2.03
N ASP A 122 -18.43 -4.13 1.49
CA ASP A 122 -18.04 -5.31 2.24
C ASP A 122 -16.52 -5.38 2.38
N VAL A 123 -16.03 -5.01 3.57
CA VAL A 123 -14.59 -4.98 3.89
C VAL A 123 -13.95 -6.37 3.73
N LEU A 124 -14.65 -7.43 4.12
CA LEU A 124 -14.11 -8.80 3.98
C LEU A 124 -13.99 -9.22 2.52
N THR A 125 -14.96 -8.87 1.70
CA THR A 125 -14.89 -9.15 0.25
C THR A 125 -13.71 -8.43 -0.40
N ILE A 126 -13.49 -7.16 -0.04
CA ILE A 126 -12.34 -6.37 -0.51
C ILE A 126 -11.03 -6.98 -0.02
N ALA A 127 -10.96 -7.38 1.25
CA ALA A 127 -9.77 -8.02 1.80
C ALA A 127 -9.42 -9.33 1.09
N ARG A 128 -10.42 -10.17 0.82
CA ARG A 128 -10.24 -11.41 0.04
C ARG A 128 -9.74 -11.14 -1.37
N TYR A 129 -10.26 -10.11 -2.00
CA TYR A 129 -9.83 -9.69 -3.33
C TYR A 129 -8.36 -9.25 -3.32
N ILE A 130 -7.93 -8.48 -2.30
CA ILE A 130 -6.55 -8.04 -2.12
C ILE A 130 -5.62 -9.25 -1.96
N VAL A 131 -5.94 -10.15 -1.04
CA VAL A 131 -5.11 -11.33 -0.73
C VAL A 131 -5.02 -12.29 -1.92
N ALA A 132 -6.02 -12.31 -2.79
CA ALA A 132 -6.03 -13.13 -4.00
C ALA A 132 -5.20 -12.52 -5.16
N ASN A 133 -4.68 -11.32 -5.02
CA ASN A 133 -3.88 -10.66 -6.07
C ASN A 133 -2.72 -11.53 -6.62
N PRO A 134 -1.90 -12.18 -5.78
CA PRO A 134 -0.81 -13.02 -6.28
C PRO A 134 -1.30 -14.20 -7.13
N VAL A 135 -2.44 -14.77 -6.77
CA VAL A 135 -3.06 -15.86 -7.53
C VAL A 135 -3.54 -15.36 -8.90
N ARG A 136 -4.27 -14.22 -8.92
CA ARG A 136 -4.73 -13.61 -10.19
C ARG A 136 -3.58 -13.20 -11.09
N ALA A 137 -2.44 -12.79 -10.51
CA ALA A 137 -1.24 -12.41 -11.26
C ALA A 137 -0.41 -13.62 -11.73
N GLY A 138 -0.81 -14.85 -11.37
CA GLY A 138 -0.09 -16.05 -11.74
C GLY A 138 1.23 -16.28 -10.97
N LEU A 139 1.44 -15.58 -9.86
CA LEU A 139 2.66 -15.70 -9.06
C LEU A 139 2.66 -16.92 -8.14
N THR A 140 1.49 -17.43 -7.82
CA THR A 140 1.29 -18.54 -6.89
C THR A 140 -0.01 -19.26 -7.19
N GLU A 141 -0.11 -20.52 -6.77
CA GLU A 141 -1.34 -21.32 -6.94
C GLU A 141 -2.39 -21.00 -5.86
N SER A 142 -1.95 -20.55 -4.69
CA SER A 142 -2.85 -20.23 -3.58
C SER A 142 -2.30 -19.06 -2.76
N ALA A 143 -3.20 -18.34 -2.08
CA ALA A 143 -2.80 -17.26 -1.17
C ALA A 143 -1.84 -17.77 -0.08
N ARG A 144 -2.07 -18.96 0.45
CA ARG A 144 -1.19 -19.55 1.48
C ARG A 144 0.24 -19.74 1.02
N ALA A 145 0.46 -20.01 -0.25
CA ALA A 145 1.80 -20.21 -0.81
C ALA A 145 2.55 -18.91 -1.06
N TYR A 146 1.86 -17.75 -1.02
CA TYR A 146 2.47 -16.44 -1.19
C TYR A 146 2.80 -15.84 0.18
N PRO A 147 4.09 -15.51 0.47
CA PRO A 147 4.49 -15.16 1.84
C PRO A 147 4.25 -13.69 2.22
N PHE A 148 3.96 -12.78 1.28
CA PHE A 148 4.00 -11.34 1.50
C PHE A 148 2.60 -10.74 1.58
N TRP A 149 1.81 -11.16 2.55
CA TRP A 149 0.50 -10.60 2.87
C TRP A 149 0.14 -10.87 4.33
N ASP A 150 -0.83 -10.11 4.84
CA ASP A 150 -1.41 -10.34 6.15
C ASP A 150 -2.83 -9.79 6.20
N ALA A 151 -3.64 -10.32 7.11
CA ALA A 151 -5.00 -9.86 7.37
C ALA A 151 -5.38 -10.11 8.83
N VAL A 152 -6.07 -9.15 9.46
CA VAL A 152 -6.44 -9.23 10.89
C VAL A 152 -7.45 -10.34 11.20
N TRP A 153 -8.09 -10.90 10.19
CA TRP A 153 -9.07 -11.98 10.34
C TRP A 153 -8.49 -13.40 10.32
N LEU A 154 -7.17 -13.52 10.22
CA LEU A 154 -6.46 -14.81 10.17
C LEU A 154 -5.62 -15.06 11.40
#